data_b49ce9530f3f6e0acaf1bec273f0dc66
#
_entry.id   b49ce9530f3f6e0acaf1bec273f0dc66
#
_cell.length_a   1.000
_cell.length_b   1.000
_cell.length_c   1.000
_cell.angle_alpha   90.00
_cell.angle_beta   90.00
_cell.angle_gamma   90.00
#
_symmetry.space_group_name_H-M   'P 1'
#
loop_
_entity.id
_entity.type
_entity.pdbx_description
1 polymer ?
#
loop_
_entity_poly.entity_id
_entity_poly.type
_entity_poly.pdbx_seq_one_letter_code
_entity_poly.pdbx_strand_id
1 'polypeptide(L)'
;MNGAHECFCRCSRYLLTLIRATFGRSGRGGGMIRGPLVAGLLGEFIMARKPASMYRRLKGPAYTRRKFIGGVPNNRIHQYHVGNRVAAETGKFPVILELRADNNVQIRHTALEAARVISNSTIRKVAGTQGYALRVHTFPHHVLRENKQATGAGADRVSQGMRCAFGKNVGTAARVKRGQRVISLQVHPEYYLTARDALRKASMKFPTPCTVRLIKGHEHLKGLI
;
A
#
# COMPACT_ATOMS: atom_id res chain seq x y z
N MET A 1 -17.46 19.04 -42.77
CA MET A 1 -16.48 20.11 -42.99
C MET A 1 -16.01 20.60 -41.63
N ASN A 2 -14.76 20.29 -41.40
CA ASN A 2 -13.76 20.97 -40.55
C ASN A 2 -14.04 21.36 -39.09
N GLY A 3 -13.28 20.73 -38.16
CA GLY A 3 -12.95 21.36 -36.90
C GLY A 3 -12.76 20.43 -35.70
N ALA A 4 -11.84 19.49 -35.78
CA ALA A 4 -11.41 18.74 -34.59
C ALA A 4 -9.91 18.42 -34.71
N HIS A 5 -9.07 19.35 -34.36
CA HIS A 5 -7.66 19.16 -34.03
C HIS A 5 -7.14 20.49 -33.45
N GLU A 6 -7.05 20.57 -32.13
CA GLU A 6 -6.11 21.43 -31.41
C GLU A 6 -6.46 21.45 -29.94
N CYS A 7 -5.95 20.47 -29.16
CA CYS A 7 -5.85 20.59 -27.72
C CYS A 7 -4.90 19.53 -27.13
N PHE A 8 -3.70 19.40 -27.69
CA PHE A 8 -2.71 18.47 -27.11
C PHE A 8 -1.28 19.00 -27.20
N CYS A 9 -1.05 20.24 -26.79
CA CYS A 9 0.32 20.74 -26.73
C CYS A 9 0.45 22.02 -25.87
N ARG A 10 0.05 21.99 -24.60
CA ARG A 10 0.28 23.16 -23.72
C ARG A 10 0.83 22.83 -22.32
N CYS A 11 1.30 21.62 -22.07
CA CYS A 11 1.84 21.25 -20.74
C CYS A 11 3.37 21.03 -20.70
N SER A 12 4.08 21.28 -21.80
CA SER A 12 5.53 21.02 -21.85
C SER A 12 6.43 22.28 -21.82
N ARG A 13 5.88 23.48 -21.65
CA ARG A 13 6.70 24.72 -21.65
C ARG A 13 6.91 25.39 -20.32
N TYR A 14 6.35 24.90 -19.22
CA TYR A 14 6.52 25.51 -17.89
C TYR A 14 7.61 24.88 -17.02
N LEU A 15 8.23 23.79 -17.44
CA LEU A 15 9.27 23.10 -16.64
C LEU A 15 10.71 23.50 -17.03
N LEU A 16 10.91 24.27 -18.07
CA LEU A 16 12.27 24.65 -18.56
C LEU A 16 12.71 26.07 -18.22
N THR A 17 11.87 26.88 -17.58
CA THR A 17 12.19 28.29 -17.25
C THR A 17 12.64 28.49 -15.80
N LEU A 18 12.57 27.50 -14.95
CA LEU A 18 12.97 27.63 -13.51
C LEU A 18 14.40 27.21 -13.19
N ILE A 19 15.17 26.70 -14.16
CA ILE A 19 16.56 26.28 -13.95
C ILE A 19 17.60 27.33 -14.44
N ARG A 20 17.17 28.46 -15.01
CA ARG A 20 18.08 29.45 -15.60
C ARG A 20 18.31 30.73 -14.79
N ALA A 21 17.83 30.84 -13.57
CA ALA A 21 17.89 32.07 -12.78
C ALA A 21 18.82 32.06 -11.56
N THR A 22 19.76 31.13 -11.44
CA THR A 22 20.73 31.17 -10.34
C THR A 22 22.19 30.94 -10.76
N PHE A 23 22.60 31.51 -11.88
CA PHE A 23 24.03 31.62 -12.18
C PHE A 23 24.40 33.08 -12.40
N GLY A 24 24.40 33.84 -11.31
CA GLY A 24 24.94 35.15 -11.21
C GLY A 24 26.48 35.11 -11.03
N ARG A 25 27.17 35.67 -11.98
CA ARG A 25 28.61 35.88 -12.07
C ARG A 25 29.04 36.92 -11.05
N SER A 26 29.97 36.59 -10.15
CA SER A 26 30.79 37.56 -9.40
C SER A 26 32.06 36.84 -8.95
N GLY A 27 33.23 37.11 -9.43
CA GLY A 27 34.20 38.12 -9.03
C GLY A 27 35.19 37.54 -8.04
N ARG A 28 36.42 37.17 -8.51
CA ARG A 28 37.75 37.16 -7.87
C ARG A 28 37.81 37.34 -6.33
N GLY A 29 38.34 36.31 -5.65
CA GLY A 29 38.77 36.37 -4.27
C GLY A 29 39.20 34.99 -3.78
N GLY A 30 40.51 34.68 -3.78
CA GLY A 30 41.09 33.45 -3.26
C GLY A 30 40.88 33.33 -1.76
N GLY A 31 40.08 32.43 -1.35
CA GLY A 31 39.91 31.97 0.01
C GLY A 31 39.61 30.50 -0.04
N MET A 32 40.55 29.65 0.35
CA MET A 32 40.40 28.21 0.46
C MET A 32 39.46 27.93 1.64
N ILE A 33 38.15 28.07 1.39
CA ILE A 33 37.13 27.62 2.34
C ILE A 33 37.10 26.08 2.22
N ARG A 34 37.79 25.46 3.17
CA ARG A 34 37.53 24.03 3.46
C ARG A 34 36.08 23.95 3.87
N GLY A 35 35.19 23.68 2.90
CA GLY A 35 33.83 23.28 3.16
C GLY A 35 33.82 22.02 4.01
N PRO A 36 32.85 21.84 4.91
CA PRO A 36 32.78 20.63 5.70
C PRO A 36 32.74 19.45 4.73
N LEU A 37 33.71 18.56 4.92
CA LEU A 37 33.70 17.23 4.29
C LEU A 37 32.30 16.68 4.44
N VAL A 38 31.57 16.59 3.33
CA VAL A 38 30.36 15.77 3.20
C VAL A 38 30.84 14.32 3.22
N ALA A 39 31.41 13.92 4.35
CA ALA A 39 31.59 12.54 4.71
C ALA A 39 30.20 12.02 5.07
N GLY A 40 29.59 11.27 4.16
CA GLY A 40 28.39 10.57 4.54
C GLY A 40 27.27 10.50 3.51
N LEU A 41 27.54 10.60 2.24
CA LEU A 41 26.65 10.05 1.22
C LEU A 41 27.22 8.74 0.68
N LEU A 42 27.57 7.83 1.59
CA LEU A 42 27.34 6.41 1.32
C LEU A 42 25.83 6.27 1.26
N GLY A 43 25.27 6.60 0.08
CA GLY A 43 23.89 6.30 -0.23
C GLY A 43 23.68 4.83 0.11
N GLU A 44 22.97 4.57 1.20
CA GLU A 44 22.41 3.23 1.40
C GLU A 44 21.76 2.89 0.07
N PHE A 45 22.33 1.94 -0.65
CA PHE A 45 21.71 1.36 -1.83
C PHE A 45 20.38 0.79 -1.32
N ILE A 46 19.35 1.61 -1.34
CA ILE A 46 17.99 1.19 -1.04
C ILE A 46 17.59 0.31 -2.20
N MET A 47 17.98 -0.95 -2.09
CA MET A 47 17.57 -1.96 -3.06
C MET A 47 16.04 -1.96 -3.08
N ALA A 48 15.48 -1.74 -4.26
CA ALA A 48 14.05 -1.72 -4.47
C ALA A 48 13.40 -2.98 -3.89
N ARG A 49 12.21 -2.84 -3.31
CA ARG A 49 11.47 -3.98 -2.75
C ARG A 49 11.15 -4.98 -3.86
N LYS A 50 11.38 -6.25 -3.57
CA LYS A 50 11.00 -7.33 -4.48
C LYS A 50 9.48 -7.30 -4.77
N PRO A 51 9.05 -7.70 -5.97
CA PRO A 51 7.64 -7.76 -6.36
C PRO A 51 6.79 -8.58 -5.39
N ALA A 52 5.52 -8.23 -5.24
CA ALA A 52 4.59 -8.93 -4.34
C ALA A 52 4.37 -10.40 -4.72
N SER A 53 4.53 -10.75 -6.00
CA SER A 53 4.43 -12.11 -6.51
C SER A 53 5.38 -13.10 -5.84
N MET A 54 6.58 -12.65 -5.43
CA MET A 54 7.57 -13.48 -4.74
C MET A 54 7.12 -13.88 -3.32
N TYR A 55 6.29 -13.06 -2.68
CA TYR A 55 5.81 -13.30 -1.32
C TYR A 55 4.36 -13.79 -1.26
N ARG A 56 3.69 -13.93 -2.39
CA ARG A 56 2.28 -14.31 -2.47
C ARG A 56 1.99 -15.70 -1.92
N ARG A 57 2.86 -16.65 -2.18
CA ARG A 57 2.64 -18.06 -1.83
C ARG A 57 2.83 -18.31 -0.33
N LEU A 58 1.92 -19.09 0.25
CA LEU A 58 2.06 -19.62 1.61
C LEU A 58 3.08 -20.77 1.59
N LYS A 59 4.21 -20.58 2.26
CA LYS A 59 5.23 -21.63 2.45
C LYS A 59 5.39 -21.90 3.94
N GLY A 60 5.27 -23.15 4.36
CA GLY A 60 5.51 -23.59 5.73
C GLY A 60 4.66 -22.86 6.80
N PRO A 61 4.99 -23.00 8.08
CA PRO A 61 4.33 -22.32 9.18
C PRO A 61 4.64 -20.82 9.20
N ALA A 62 3.83 -20.03 9.93
CA ALA A 62 4.07 -18.61 10.08
C ALA A 62 5.34 -18.35 10.90
N TYR A 63 6.20 -17.45 10.42
CA TYR A 63 7.41 -17.05 11.14
C TYR A 63 7.08 -15.91 12.09
N THR A 64 6.80 -16.23 13.35
CA THR A 64 6.30 -15.29 14.36
C THR A 64 7.06 -15.34 15.68
N ARG A 65 8.03 -16.26 15.84
CA ARG A 65 8.77 -16.47 17.08
C ARG A 65 9.70 -15.30 17.38
N ARG A 66 9.29 -14.40 18.25
CA ARG A 66 10.04 -13.18 18.63
C ARG A 66 11.45 -13.49 19.16
N LYS A 67 11.63 -14.61 19.86
CA LYS A 67 12.93 -15.04 20.38
C LYS A 67 14.02 -15.16 19.30
N PHE A 68 13.63 -15.57 18.08
CA PHE A 68 14.56 -15.77 16.96
C PHE A 68 14.53 -14.64 15.93
N ILE A 69 13.66 -13.66 16.12
CA ILE A 69 13.51 -12.51 15.23
C ILE A 69 14.22 -11.35 15.91
N GLY A 70 15.37 -10.91 15.43
CA GLY A 70 16.15 -9.81 15.99
C GLY A 70 15.46 -8.44 15.97
N GLY A 71 14.14 -8.41 15.89
CA GLY A 71 13.27 -7.24 15.82
C GLY A 71 12.16 -7.46 14.79
N VAL A 72 10.90 -7.22 15.18
CA VAL A 72 9.77 -7.29 14.26
C VAL A 72 9.63 -5.93 13.56
N PRO A 73 9.66 -5.87 12.21
CA PRO A 73 9.50 -4.61 11.50
C PRO A 73 8.15 -3.98 11.80
N ASN A 74 8.12 -2.67 11.97
CA ASN A 74 6.90 -1.93 12.23
C ASN A 74 5.86 -2.15 11.13
N ASN A 75 4.62 -2.31 11.57
CA ASN A 75 3.48 -2.43 10.68
C ASN A 75 3.14 -1.05 10.09
N ARG A 76 2.89 -0.99 8.78
CA ARG A 76 2.52 0.27 8.09
C ARG A 76 1.02 0.52 8.01
N ILE A 77 0.20 -0.31 8.64
CA ILE A 77 -1.24 -0.07 8.72
C ILE A 77 -1.48 0.90 9.87
N HIS A 78 -1.91 2.11 9.55
CA HIS A 78 -2.16 3.14 10.55
C HIS A 78 -3.40 2.86 11.38
N GLN A 79 -4.48 2.43 10.73
CA GLN A 79 -5.76 2.18 11.38
C GLN A 79 -6.45 0.95 10.80
N TYR A 80 -7.05 0.13 11.67
CA TYR A 80 -7.87 -1.02 11.27
C TYR A 80 -9.35 -0.66 11.15
N HIS A 81 -9.79 0.36 11.85
CA HIS A 81 -11.16 0.90 11.83
C HIS A 81 -11.11 2.35 11.36
N VAL A 82 -11.94 2.68 10.38
CA VAL A 82 -12.06 4.04 9.81
C VAL A 82 -13.53 4.38 9.65
N GLY A 83 -13.88 5.64 9.87
CA GLY A 83 -15.26 6.12 9.82
C GLY A 83 -15.97 6.03 11.17
N ASN A 84 -17.29 5.98 11.16
CA ASN A 84 -18.12 6.02 12.38
C ASN A 84 -18.26 4.62 13.00
N ARG A 85 -17.37 4.31 13.94
CA ARG A 85 -17.36 3.02 14.64
C ARG A 85 -18.57 2.83 15.52
N VAL A 86 -19.00 3.88 16.24
CA VAL A 86 -20.14 3.83 17.16
C VAL A 86 -21.42 3.51 16.39
N ALA A 87 -21.65 4.17 15.25
CA ALA A 87 -22.79 3.89 14.40
C ALA A 87 -22.77 2.45 13.82
N ALA A 88 -21.57 1.91 13.55
CA ALA A 88 -21.42 0.53 13.10
C ALA A 88 -21.78 -0.49 14.19
N GLU A 89 -21.39 -0.23 15.44
CA GLU A 89 -21.70 -1.08 16.59
C GLU A 89 -23.20 -1.00 16.98
N THR A 90 -23.81 0.15 16.83
CA THR A 90 -25.26 0.34 17.06
C THR A 90 -26.15 -0.14 15.91
N GLY A 91 -25.58 -0.64 14.82
CA GLY A 91 -26.34 -1.18 13.69
C GLY A 91 -27.03 -0.14 12.80
N LYS A 92 -26.60 1.13 12.84
CA LYS A 92 -27.18 2.21 12.00
C LYS A 92 -26.96 2.00 10.50
N PHE A 93 -26.00 1.16 10.11
CA PHE A 93 -25.69 0.85 8.71
C PHE A 93 -26.32 -0.48 8.31
N PRO A 94 -27.43 -0.48 7.55
CA PRO A 94 -28.13 -1.71 7.20
C PRO A 94 -27.38 -2.55 6.16
N VAL A 95 -26.57 -1.92 5.29
CA VAL A 95 -25.84 -2.60 4.23
C VAL A 95 -24.42 -2.93 4.66
N ILE A 96 -24.07 -4.22 4.60
CA ILE A 96 -22.73 -4.72 4.92
C ILE A 96 -22.15 -5.44 3.70
N LEU A 97 -21.06 -4.88 3.18
CA LEU A 97 -20.26 -5.44 2.09
C LEU A 97 -18.96 -6.01 2.64
N GLU A 98 -18.56 -7.17 2.16
CA GLU A 98 -17.27 -7.79 2.49
C GLU A 98 -16.46 -8.07 1.25
N LEU A 99 -15.16 -7.79 1.33
CA LEU A 99 -14.17 -8.21 0.35
C LEU A 99 -13.50 -9.49 0.87
N ARG A 100 -13.67 -10.59 0.14
CA ARG A 100 -13.14 -11.91 0.47
C ARG A 100 -12.08 -12.36 -0.53
N ALA A 101 -11.03 -13.02 -0.03
CA ALA A 101 -9.97 -13.56 -0.87
C ALA A 101 -10.40 -14.90 -1.50
N ASP A 102 -10.15 -15.07 -2.79
CA ASP A 102 -10.54 -16.31 -3.51
C ASP A 102 -9.47 -17.41 -3.39
N ASN A 103 -8.23 -17.06 -3.06
CA ASN A 103 -7.13 -18.01 -2.91
C ASN A 103 -6.41 -17.88 -1.57
N ASN A 104 -5.68 -18.94 -1.19
CA ASN A 104 -4.77 -18.91 -0.04
C ASN A 104 -3.53 -18.09 -0.36
N VAL A 105 -3.34 -16.95 0.29
CA VAL A 105 -2.25 -16.02 -0.04
C VAL A 105 -1.68 -15.29 1.18
N GLN A 106 -0.49 -14.74 0.99
CA GLN A 106 0.08 -13.76 1.91
C GLN A 106 -0.08 -12.35 1.34
N ILE A 107 -0.65 -11.45 2.14
CA ILE A 107 -0.86 -10.05 1.80
C ILE A 107 0.10 -9.21 2.63
N ARG A 108 0.97 -8.42 1.99
CA ARG A 108 1.89 -7.53 2.70
C ARG A 108 1.13 -6.42 3.43
N HIS A 109 1.68 -5.95 4.54
CA HIS A 109 1.13 -4.81 5.30
C HIS A 109 0.94 -3.56 4.42
N THR A 110 1.86 -3.32 3.48
CA THR A 110 1.76 -2.18 2.54
C THR A 110 0.60 -2.31 1.56
N ALA A 111 0.24 -3.51 1.15
CA ALA A 111 -0.91 -3.75 0.28
C ALA A 111 -2.23 -3.54 1.04
N LEU A 112 -2.29 -3.99 2.30
CA LEU A 112 -3.45 -3.75 3.18
C LEU A 112 -3.66 -2.26 3.43
N GLU A 113 -2.58 -1.51 3.69
CA GLU A 113 -2.68 -0.06 3.87
C GLU A 113 -3.12 0.65 2.58
N ALA A 114 -2.54 0.28 1.43
CA ALA A 114 -2.95 0.86 0.14
C ALA A 114 -4.43 0.58 -0.18
N ALA A 115 -4.93 -0.62 0.15
CA ALA A 115 -6.33 -0.98 -0.01
C ALA A 115 -7.22 -0.16 0.93
N ARG A 116 -6.82 0.00 2.20
CA ARG A 116 -7.54 0.82 3.18
C ARG A 116 -7.66 2.27 2.71
N VAL A 117 -6.52 2.87 2.31
CA VAL A 117 -6.48 4.28 1.89
C VAL A 117 -7.37 4.53 0.66
N ILE A 118 -7.30 3.64 -0.36
CA ILE A 118 -8.09 3.83 -1.59
C ILE A 118 -9.58 3.64 -1.32
N SER A 119 -9.97 2.65 -0.51
CA SER A 119 -11.36 2.43 -0.12
C SER A 119 -11.90 3.63 0.65
N ASN A 120 -11.15 4.09 1.64
CA ASN A 120 -11.50 5.24 2.47
C ASN A 120 -11.65 6.52 1.63
N SER A 121 -10.68 6.81 0.75
CA SER A 121 -10.72 8.00 -0.11
C SER A 121 -11.91 7.98 -1.05
N THR A 122 -12.28 6.81 -1.59
CA THR A 122 -13.40 6.70 -2.52
C THR A 122 -14.73 6.93 -1.82
N ILE A 123 -14.97 6.28 -0.67
CA ILE A 123 -16.26 6.39 0.03
C ILE A 123 -16.42 7.73 0.74
N ARG A 124 -15.35 8.27 1.33
CA ARG A 124 -15.36 9.54 2.06
C ARG A 124 -15.80 10.72 1.19
N LYS A 125 -15.48 10.71 -0.09
CA LYS A 125 -15.87 11.78 -1.03
C LYS A 125 -17.37 11.92 -1.18
N VAL A 126 -18.13 10.83 -1.02
CA VAL A 126 -19.59 10.81 -1.24
C VAL A 126 -20.34 10.76 0.10
N ALA A 127 -19.96 9.86 1.00
CA ALA A 127 -20.66 9.62 2.27
C ALA A 127 -20.15 10.50 3.43
N GLY A 128 -19.11 11.31 3.22
CA GLY A 128 -18.48 12.07 4.29
C GLY A 128 -17.76 11.17 5.29
N THR A 129 -17.43 11.69 6.48
CA THR A 129 -16.69 10.92 7.51
C THR A 129 -17.60 10.07 8.39
N GLN A 130 -18.87 10.43 8.51
CA GLN A 130 -19.83 9.81 9.42
C GLN A 130 -20.77 8.80 8.72
N GLY A 131 -20.85 8.80 7.39
CA GLY A 131 -21.80 8.00 6.61
C GLY A 131 -21.38 6.55 6.35
N TYR A 132 -20.24 6.10 6.88
CA TYR A 132 -19.73 4.74 6.67
C TYR A 132 -18.85 4.26 7.82
N ALA A 133 -18.64 2.95 7.86
CA ALA A 133 -17.63 2.33 8.72
C ALA A 133 -16.85 1.26 7.93
N LEU A 134 -15.55 1.42 7.84
CA LEU A 134 -14.63 0.50 7.17
C LEU A 134 -13.77 -0.21 8.21
N ARG A 135 -13.66 -1.54 8.10
CA ARG A 135 -12.82 -2.35 8.98
C ARG A 135 -11.93 -3.29 8.20
N VAL A 136 -10.63 -3.27 8.50
CA VAL A 136 -9.64 -4.27 8.02
C VAL A 136 -9.59 -5.39 9.05
N HIS A 137 -9.90 -6.63 8.62
CA HIS A 137 -9.97 -7.79 9.53
C HIS A 137 -8.67 -8.57 9.64
N THR A 138 -7.80 -8.45 8.65
CA THR A 138 -6.56 -9.23 8.59
C THR A 138 -5.40 -8.48 9.23
N PHE A 139 -4.73 -9.15 10.19
CA PHE A 139 -3.55 -8.61 10.86
C PHE A 139 -2.27 -9.23 10.27
N PRO A 140 -1.27 -8.42 9.87
CA PRO A 140 0.00 -8.91 9.36
C PRO A 140 0.91 -9.37 10.50
N HIS A 141 0.90 -10.66 10.79
CA HIS A 141 1.68 -11.28 11.87
C HIS A 141 2.92 -12.03 11.40
N HIS A 142 2.96 -12.47 10.13
CA HIS A 142 4.08 -13.20 9.56
C HIS A 142 5.21 -12.25 9.17
N VAL A 143 6.43 -12.50 9.65
CA VAL A 143 7.60 -11.68 9.32
C VAL A 143 8.24 -12.17 8.02
N LEU A 144 8.37 -11.26 7.06
CA LEU A 144 9.02 -11.50 5.79
C LEU A 144 10.51 -11.21 5.90
N ARG A 145 11.34 -12.10 5.35
CA ARG A 145 12.79 -11.98 5.32
C ARG A 145 13.29 -11.94 3.89
N GLU A 146 14.37 -11.21 3.67
CA GLU A 146 15.08 -11.15 2.39
C GLU A 146 16.58 -11.27 2.64
N ASN A 147 17.23 -12.17 1.92
CA ASN A 147 18.68 -12.14 1.77
C ASN A 147 19.00 -11.26 0.55
N LYS A 148 19.46 -10.04 0.82
CA LYS A 148 19.86 -9.09 -0.22
C LYS A 148 21.29 -9.41 -0.62
N GLN A 149 21.48 -9.80 -1.86
CA GLN A 149 22.80 -9.99 -2.45
C GLN A 149 23.15 -8.77 -3.29
N ALA A 150 24.36 -8.29 -3.18
CA ALA A 150 24.88 -7.27 -4.08
C ALA A 150 25.04 -7.85 -5.48
N THR A 151 24.81 -7.04 -6.49
CA THR A 151 25.00 -7.36 -7.90
C THR A 151 25.98 -6.37 -8.53
N GLY A 152 26.88 -6.86 -9.37
CA GLY A 152 27.88 -6.02 -10.02
C GLY A 152 29.31 -6.36 -9.61
N ALA A 153 30.29 -5.60 -10.15
CA ALA A 153 31.69 -5.77 -9.83
C ALA A 153 31.95 -5.52 -8.32
N GLY A 154 32.67 -6.44 -7.68
CA GLY A 154 32.95 -6.36 -6.23
C GLY A 154 31.80 -6.83 -5.32
N ALA A 155 30.76 -7.48 -5.87
CA ALA A 155 29.64 -8.02 -5.09
C ALA A 155 30.09 -9.04 -4.04
N ASP A 156 31.14 -9.81 -4.31
CA ASP A 156 31.79 -10.76 -3.41
C ASP A 156 32.37 -10.13 -2.15
N ARG A 157 32.81 -8.87 -2.23
CA ARG A 157 33.32 -8.10 -1.07
C ARG A 157 32.23 -7.60 -0.15
N VAL A 158 31.02 -7.41 -0.68
CA VAL A 158 29.86 -6.83 0.05
C VAL A 158 28.91 -7.90 0.55
N SER A 159 28.74 -9.00 -0.19
CA SER A 159 27.85 -10.09 0.17
C SER A 159 28.56 -11.44 0.08
N GLN A 160 28.26 -12.31 1.06
CA GLN A 160 28.84 -13.65 1.12
C GLN A 160 28.08 -14.67 0.23
N GLY A 161 27.31 -14.22 -0.72
CA GLY A 161 26.45 -15.08 -1.55
C GLY A 161 25.48 -15.91 -0.71
N MET A 162 25.46 -17.21 -0.93
CA MET A 162 24.59 -18.16 -0.21
C MET A 162 25.21 -18.69 1.10
N ARG A 163 26.44 -18.34 1.46
CA ARG A 163 27.09 -18.81 2.71
C ARG A 163 26.33 -18.38 3.95
N CYS A 164 25.79 -17.18 4.00
CA CYS A 164 24.93 -16.67 5.06
C CYS A 164 23.55 -16.33 4.49
N ALA A 165 22.86 -17.34 3.96
CA ALA A 165 21.62 -17.15 3.21
C ALA A 165 20.40 -16.75 4.05
N PHE A 166 20.47 -16.82 5.40
CA PHE A 166 19.36 -16.45 6.26
C PHE A 166 19.07 -14.96 6.16
N GLY A 167 17.89 -14.61 5.62
CA GLY A 167 17.52 -13.25 5.32
C GLY A 167 17.29 -12.37 6.55
N LYS A 168 17.51 -11.07 6.39
CA LYS A 168 17.15 -10.04 7.36
C LYS A 168 15.65 -9.70 7.27
N ASN A 169 15.05 -9.26 8.38
CA ASN A 169 13.64 -8.90 8.44
C ASN A 169 13.37 -7.65 7.59
N VAL A 170 12.38 -7.71 6.70
CA VAL A 170 12.05 -6.63 5.74
C VAL A 170 10.66 -6.04 5.97
N GLY A 171 9.72 -6.86 6.42
CA GLY A 171 8.35 -6.42 6.62
C GLY A 171 7.47 -7.51 7.19
N THR A 172 6.18 -7.22 7.29
CA THR A 172 5.17 -8.14 7.78
C THR A 172 4.11 -8.44 6.73
N ALA A 173 3.48 -9.60 6.83
CA ALA A 173 2.39 -10.02 5.96
C ALA A 173 1.30 -10.75 6.74
N ALA A 174 0.07 -10.60 6.29
CA ALA A 174 -1.08 -11.36 6.75
C ALA A 174 -1.23 -12.63 5.92
N ARG A 175 -1.45 -13.75 6.57
CA ARG A 175 -1.77 -15.03 5.93
C ARG A 175 -3.28 -15.17 5.86
N VAL A 176 -3.81 -15.20 4.66
CA VAL A 176 -5.25 -15.23 4.39
C VAL A 176 -5.61 -16.55 3.75
N LYS A 177 -6.66 -17.18 4.25
CA LYS A 177 -7.24 -18.41 3.70
C LYS A 177 -8.27 -18.05 2.62
N ARG A 178 -8.56 -19.01 1.74
CA ARG A 178 -9.63 -18.89 0.75
C ARG A 178 -10.97 -18.60 1.45
N GLY A 179 -11.75 -17.66 0.92
CA GLY A 179 -13.04 -17.26 1.49
C GLY A 179 -12.96 -16.35 2.73
N GLN A 180 -11.76 -16.10 3.26
CA GLN A 180 -11.59 -15.24 4.43
C GLN A 180 -11.88 -13.78 4.08
N ARG A 181 -12.65 -13.11 4.95
CA ARG A 181 -12.89 -11.67 4.84
C ARG A 181 -11.61 -10.89 5.11
N VAL A 182 -11.29 -9.94 4.24
CA VAL A 182 -10.13 -9.07 4.37
C VAL A 182 -10.55 -7.68 4.83
N ILE A 183 -11.55 -7.11 4.17
CA ILE A 183 -12.10 -5.79 4.48
C ILE A 183 -13.62 -5.92 4.57
N SER A 184 -14.24 -5.27 5.53
CA SER A 184 -15.69 -5.03 5.56
C SER A 184 -15.99 -3.54 5.49
N LEU A 185 -17.05 -3.19 4.80
CA LEU A 185 -17.54 -1.84 4.63
C LEU A 185 -19.04 -1.83 4.95
N GLN A 186 -19.43 -0.99 5.91
CA GLN A 186 -20.82 -0.80 6.32
C GLN A 186 -21.26 0.59 5.89
N VAL A 187 -22.42 0.68 5.23
CA VAL A 187 -22.92 1.93 4.62
C VAL A 187 -24.45 1.98 4.63
N HIS A 188 -24.98 3.18 4.37
CA HIS A 188 -26.40 3.35 4.03
C HIS A 188 -26.67 2.85 2.60
N PRO A 189 -27.91 2.44 2.28
CA PRO A 189 -28.28 1.92 0.97
C PRO A 189 -27.94 2.87 -0.19
N GLU A 190 -28.08 4.16 0.03
CA GLU A 190 -27.79 5.23 -0.95
C GLU A 190 -26.35 5.16 -1.51
N TYR A 191 -25.39 4.73 -0.66
CA TYR A 191 -23.97 4.69 -1.01
C TYR A 191 -23.49 3.30 -1.49
N TYR A 192 -24.41 2.37 -1.76
CA TYR A 192 -24.08 1.00 -2.13
C TYR A 192 -23.17 0.91 -3.36
N LEU A 193 -23.49 1.60 -4.44
CA LEU A 193 -22.71 1.58 -5.69
C LEU A 193 -21.29 2.11 -5.46
N THR A 194 -21.17 3.21 -4.73
CA THR A 194 -19.87 3.79 -4.38
C THR A 194 -19.07 2.85 -3.47
N ALA A 195 -19.72 2.18 -2.53
CA ALA A 195 -19.09 1.21 -1.64
C ALA A 195 -18.57 -0.02 -2.39
N ARG A 196 -19.36 -0.54 -3.35
CA ARG A 196 -18.95 -1.63 -4.25
C ARG A 196 -17.73 -1.23 -5.08
N ASP A 197 -17.72 -0.03 -5.64
CA ASP A 197 -16.58 0.50 -6.39
C ASP A 197 -15.33 0.72 -5.51
N ALA A 198 -15.50 1.19 -4.28
CA ALA A 198 -14.42 1.34 -3.33
C ALA A 198 -13.73 0.00 -3.04
N LEU A 199 -14.52 -1.06 -2.81
CA LEU A 199 -14.00 -2.41 -2.58
C LEU A 199 -13.39 -3.02 -3.85
N ARG A 200 -13.93 -2.74 -5.03
CA ARG A 200 -13.32 -3.14 -6.31
C ARG A 200 -11.95 -2.50 -6.51
N LYS A 201 -11.79 -1.21 -6.21
CA LYS A 201 -10.50 -0.53 -6.26
C LYS A 201 -9.51 -1.08 -5.22
N ALA A 202 -10.00 -1.48 -4.04
CA ALA A 202 -9.20 -2.13 -3.02
C ALA A 202 -8.69 -3.51 -3.47
N SER A 203 -9.51 -4.31 -4.14
CA SER A 203 -9.12 -5.64 -4.63
C SER A 203 -7.91 -5.59 -5.57
N MET A 204 -7.78 -4.52 -6.36
CA MET A 204 -6.64 -4.30 -7.26
C MET A 204 -5.30 -4.11 -6.52
N LYS A 205 -5.32 -3.86 -5.21
CA LYS A 205 -4.09 -3.74 -4.39
C LYS A 205 -3.63 -5.06 -3.80
N PHE A 206 -4.43 -6.12 -3.94
CA PHE A 206 -4.11 -7.43 -3.40
C PHE A 206 -3.46 -8.34 -4.44
N PRO A 207 -2.59 -9.27 -4.01
CA PRO A 207 -1.90 -10.21 -4.89
C PRO A 207 -2.77 -11.41 -5.31
N THR A 208 -4.08 -11.34 -5.09
CA THR A 208 -5.06 -12.39 -5.39
C THR A 208 -6.36 -11.77 -5.89
N PRO A 209 -7.10 -12.46 -6.75
CA PRO A 209 -8.49 -12.10 -7.01
C PRO A 209 -9.28 -12.11 -5.71
N CYS A 210 -10.22 -11.18 -5.59
CA CYS A 210 -11.08 -11.03 -4.43
C CYS A 210 -12.50 -10.78 -4.89
N THR A 211 -13.45 -11.42 -4.22
CA THR A 211 -14.88 -11.27 -4.48
C THR A 211 -15.50 -10.32 -3.48
N VAL A 212 -16.31 -9.37 -3.97
CA VAL A 212 -17.15 -8.51 -3.12
C VAL A 212 -18.46 -9.24 -2.87
N ARG A 213 -18.82 -9.43 -1.59
CA ARG A 213 -20.09 -10.08 -1.19
C ARG A 213 -20.91 -9.12 -0.35
N LEU A 214 -22.20 -9.07 -0.65
CA LEU A 214 -23.21 -8.45 0.20
C LEU A 214 -23.62 -9.47 1.28
N ILE A 215 -23.50 -9.09 2.55
CA ILE A 215 -23.83 -9.97 3.70
C ILE A 215 -25.19 -9.61 4.30
N LYS A 216 -25.45 -8.31 4.43
CA LYS A 216 -26.70 -7.78 4.97
C LYS A 216 -27.22 -6.66 4.09
N GLY A 217 -28.53 -6.45 4.10
CA GLY A 217 -29.16 -5.33 3.42
C GLY A 217 -29.68 -5.66 2.02
N HIS A 218 -29.87 -6.93 1.67
CA HIS A 218 -30.50 -7.33 0.40
C HIS A 218 -31.91 -6.73 0.22
N GLU A 219 -32.63 -6.56 1.32
CA GLU A 219 -34.01 -6.03 1.31
C GLU A 219 -34.05 -4.55 0.87
N HIS A 220 -33.04 -3.78 1.27
CA HIS A 220 -32.95 -2.35 0.97
C HIS A 220 -32.43 -2.05 -0.45
N LEU A 221 -31.98 -3.08 -1.16
CA LEU A 221 -31.34 -2.95 -2.48
C LEU A 221 -32.18 -3.56 -3.61
N LYS A 222 -33.47 -3.92 -3.32
CA LYS A 222 -34.42 -4.38 -4.35
C LYS A 222 -34.58 -3.28 -5.39
N GLY A 223 -34.02 -3.47 -6.59
CA GLY A 223 -34.01 -2.50 -7.69
C GLY A 223 -32.64 -1.88 -8.06
N LEU A 224 -31.60 -2.16 -7.26
CA LEU A 224 -30.24 -1.69 -7.54
C LEU A 224 -29.25 -2.84 -7.88
N ILE A 225 -29.71 -4.08 -7.77
CA ILE A 225 -28.96 -5.31 -8.08
C ILE A 225 -29.51 -5.92 -9.35
#